data_99acc8a8479fea8c7b3579a761f28161
#
_entry.id   99acc8a8479fea8c7b3579a761f28161
#
_cell.length_a   1.000
_cell.length_b   1.000
_cell.length_c   1.000
_cell.angle_alpha   90.00
_cell.angle_beta   90.00
_cell.angle_gamma   90.00
#
_symmetry.space_group_name_H-M   'P 1'
#
loop_
_entity.id
_entity.type
_entity.pdbx_description
1 polymer ?
#
loop_
_entity_poly.entity_id
_entity_poly.type
_entity_poly.pdbx_seq_one_letter_code
_entity_poly.pdbx_strand_id
1 'polypeptide(L)'
;MNKQQAKGYLLEIVLSKLIEVNGYEVIREHNIPYEYSVPYEEQEIVSNSNGLNVRGRGGYHQFDTLGTFKITPPFVYPLRLFVEAKCYASTKVGIDRVRMGVGVLNDINTNYATVDLSTEQLSIKRYQYHYAIFSTSGFSKPAQRYAIAHKIHLIDLSSDVYKDIINLIQQIIDELMDDSGIDDTEFNSFKRTFSELIRDEVAYYRRSSYCWDEYLFDIDLKKLIMDLKNNIENQFIYLATINSVYMIPLLANSEFNELLKANPHQQVSIHFDPDKPDEWIIVPIVNNDEIYSLSIRFTLPELLREYMYHDAEKAMMVKEKLINKIVFIAYLDKENPTLCTLTFNKATTLRNPWTFR
;
A
#
# COMPACT_ATOMS: atom_id res chain seq x y z
N MET A 1 -10.12 -15.66 -19.70
CA MET A 1 -9.30 -14.64 -18.99
C MET A 1 -8.00 -14.37 -19.74
N ASN A 2 -7.62 -13.13 -19.99
CA ASN A 2 -6.33 -12.81 -20.60
C ASN A 2 -5.26 -12.49 -19.53
N LYS A 3 -3.95 -12.56 -19.92
CA LYS A 3 -2.81 -12.31 -19.01
C LYS A 3 -2.89 -10.98 -18.26
N GLN A 4 -3.33 -9.91 -18.93
CA GLN A 4 -3.40 -8.58 -18.30
C GLN A 4 -4.48 -8.50 -17.22
N GLN A 5 -5.63 -9.12 -17.45
CA GLN A 5 -6.70 -9.21 -16.44
C GLN A 5 -6.26 -10.08 -15.25
N ALA A 6 -5.67 -11.25 -15.53
CA ALA A 6 -5.14 -12.14 -14.52
C ALA A 6 -4.10 -11.44 -13.63
N LYS A 7 -3.16 -10.70 -14.25
CA LYS A 7 -2.16 -9.88 -13.53
C LYS A 7 -2.81 -8.86 -12.61
N GLY A 8 -3.89 -8.21 -13.04
CA GLY A 8 -4.66 -7.27 -12.22
C GLY A 8 -5.20 -7.94 -10.95
N TYR A 9 -5.84 -9.09 -11.09
CA TYR A 9 -6.38 -9.83 -9.93
C TYR A 9 -5.30 -10.33 -8.97
N LEU A 10 -4.15 -10.80 -9.46
CA LEU A 10 -3.05 -11.19 -8.58
C LEU A 10 -2.48 -9.97 -7.85
N LEU A 11 -2.37 -8.84 -8.53
CA LEU A 11 -1.93 -7.58 -7.91
C LEU A 11 -2.84 -7.15 -6.75
N GLU A 12 -4.17 -7.23 -6.89
CA GLU A 12 -5.12 -6.91 -5.82
C GLU A 12 -4.87 -7.77 -4.56
N ILE A 13 -4.62 -9.08 -4.74
CA ILE A 13 -4.30 -9.99 -3.64
C ILE A 13 -2.97 -9.61 -2.98
N VAL A 14 -1.95 -9.32 -3.76
CA VAL A 14 -0.63 -8.88 -3.29
C VAL A 14 -0.73 -7.56 -2.53
N LEU A 15 -1.47 -6.58 -3.05
CA LEU A 15 -1.69 -5.31 -2.36
C LEU A 15 -2.44 -5.50 -1.04
N SER A 16 -3.39 -6.41 -0.97
CA SER A 16 -4.07 -6.71 0.29
C SER A 16 -3.09 -7.23 1.35
N LYS A 17 -2.14 -8.09 0.99
CA LYS A 17 -1.07 -8.55 1.90
C LYS A 17 -0.09 -7.43 2.24
N LEU A 18 0.28 -6.60 1.27
CA LEU A 18 1.18 -5.47 1.48
C LEU A 18 0.61 -4.47 2.50
N ILE A 19 -0.67 -4.11 2.43
CA ILE A 19 -1.27 -3.21 3.43
C ILE A 19 -1.42 -3.90 4.80
N GLU A 20 -1.64 -5.21 4.83
CA GLU A 20 -1.73 -5.99 6.07
C GLU A 20 -0.40 -5.96 6.85
N VAL A 21 0.73 -6.20 6.19
CA VAL A 21 2.06 -6.11 6.81
C VAL A 21 2.45 -4.66 7.16
N ASN A 22 1.72 -3.68 6.68
CA ASN A 22 1.85 -2.25 7.01
C ASN A 22 0.83 -1.75 8.05
N GLY A 23 0.29 -2.62 8.87
CA GLY A 23 -0.51 -2.25 10.05
C GLY A 23 -2.00 -2.07 9.79
N TYR A 24 -2.53 -2.60 8.69
CA TYR A 24 -3.96 -2.61 8.43
C TYR A 24 -4.57 -4.00 8.67
N GLU A 25 -5.76 -4.04 9.21
CA GLU A 25 -6.63 -5.21 9.19
C GLU A 25 -7.45 -5.17 7.91
N VAL A 26 -7.19 -6.11 7.00
CA VAL A 26 -7.86 -6.16 5.70
C VAL A 26 -9.26 -6.76 5.84
N ILE A 27 -10.24 -6.09 5.25
CA ILE A 27 -11.63 -6.55 5.21
C ILE A 27 -11.79 -7.52 4.04
N ARG A 28 -12.34 -8.69 4.36
CA ARG A 28 -12.60 -9.82 3.45
C ARG A 28 -13.99 -10.36 3.70
N GLU A 29 -14.50 -11.21 2.82
CA GLU A 29 -15.86 -11.77 2.96
C GLU A 29 -16.13 -12.43 4.31
N HIS A 30 -15.14 -13.09 4.90
CA HIS A 30 -15.31 -13.83 6.16
C HIS A 30 -15.21 -12.93 7.42
N ASN A 31 -14.74 -11.70 7.29
CA ASN A 31 -14.58 -10.77 8.43
C ASN A 31 -15.30 -9.44 8.20
N ILE A 32 -16.29 -9.39 7.31
CA ILE A 32 -17.13 -8.20 7.10
C ILE A 32 -17.75 -7.80 8.44
N PRO A 33 -17.54 -6.55 8.91
CA PRO A 33 -18.24 -6.05 10.07
C PRO A 33 -19.75 -6.04 9.82
N TYR A 34 -20.51 -6.77 10.61
CA TYR A 34 -21.97 -6.86 10.48
C TYR A 34 -22.66 -6.23 11.69
N GLU A 35 -23.57 -5.31 11.44
CA GLU A 35 -24.38 -4.66 12.47
C GLU A 35 -25.78 -5.28 12.48
N TYR A 36 -26.09 -6.06 13.51
CA TYR A 36 -27.36 -6.80 13.62
C TYR A 36 -28.62 -5.92 13.67
N SER A 37 -28.46 -4.67 14.11
CA SER A 37 -29.54 -3.68 14.20
C SER A 37 -29.82 -2.92 12.90
N VAL A 38 -29.00 -3.12 11.89
CA VAL A 38 -29.04 -2.38 10.62
C VAL A 38 -29.47 -3.32 9.49
N PRO A 39 -30.47 -2.98 8.66
CA PRO A 39 -30.83 -3.75 7.47
C PRO A 39 -29.62 -4.01 6.57
N TYR A 40 -29.63 -5.13 5.83
CA TYR A 40 -28.51 -5.50 4.97
C TYR A 40 -28.15 -4.41 3.97
N GLU A 41 -29.17 -3.78 3.35
CA GLU A 41 -28.98 -2.70 2.40
C GLU A 41 -28.42 -1.41 3.02
N GLU A 42 -28.40 -1.34 4.35
CA GLU A 42 -27.88 -0.20 5.09
C GLU A 42 -26.54 -0.48 5.75
N GLN A 43 -26.04 -1.72 5.66
CA GLN A 43 -24.70 -2.07 6.14
C GLN A 43 -23.62 -1.22 5.47
N GLU A 44 -22.59 -0.87 6.23
CA GLU A 44 -21.46 -0.10 5.71
C GLU A 44 -20.72 -0.84 4.60
N ILE A 45 -20.55 -2.15 4.77
CA ILE A 45 -19.85 -3.01 3.80
C ILE A 45 -20.79 -4.15 3.43
N VAL A 46 -20.96 -4.34 2.13
CA VAL A 46 -21.78 -5.43 1.58
C VAL A 46 -20.98 -6.23 0.55
N SER A 47 -21.29 -7.52 0.44
CA SER A 47 -20.82 -8.39 -0.63
C SER A 47 -21.92 -8.57 -1.67
N ASN A 48 -21.61 -8.39 -2.94
CA ASN A 48 -22.51 -8.63 -4.06
C ASN A 48 -21.80 -9.42 -5.17
N SER A 49 -22.47 -9.66 -6.29
CA SER A 49 -21.91 -10.40 -7.43
C SER A 49 -20.61 -9.83 -7.99
N ASN A 50 -20.34 -8.53 -7.74
CA ASN A 50 -19.14 -7.84 -8.20
C ASN A 50 -18.03 -7.78 -7.13
N GLY A 51 -18.24 -8.35 -5.94
CA GLY A 51 -17.31 -8.35 -4.82
C GLY A 51 -17.74 -7.45 -3.66
N LEU A 52 -16.77 -7.02 -2.86
CA LEU A 52 -17.01 -6.20 -1.68
C LEU A 52 -17.19 -4.72 -2.06
N ASN A 53 -18.15 -4.08 -1.40
CA ASN A 53 -18.50 -2.68 -1.66
C ASN A 53 -18.65 -1.91 -0.34
N VAL A 54 -18.24 -0.65 -0.35
CA VAL A 54 -18.50 0.31 0.71
C VAL A 54 -19.71 1.17 0.33
N ARG A 55 -20.60 1.38 1.29
CA ARG A 55 -21.76 2.27 1.13
C ARG A 55 -21.33 3.73 1.18
N GLY A 56 -21.58 4.46 0.13
CA GLY A 56 -21.58 5.92 0.08
C GLY A 56 -22.95 6.51 0.32
N ARG A 57 -23.07 7.82 0.34
CA ARG A 57 -24.35 8.53 0.45
C ARG A 57 -25.20 8.34 -0.80
N GLY A 58 -24.58 8.35 -1.98
CA GLY A 58 -25.25 8.23 -3.27
C GLY A 58 -25.26 6.83 -3.87
N GLY A 59 -24.47 5.88 -3.34
CA GLY A 59 -24.39 4.54 -3.88
C GLY A 59 -23.33 3.67 -3.21
N TYR A 60 -23.12 2.48 -3.78
CA TYR A 60 -22.10 1.55 -3.35
C TYR A 60 -20.85 1.67 -4.21
N HIS A 61 -19.70 1.59 -3.61
CA HIS A 61 -18.41 1.68 -4.27
C HIS A 61 -17.61 0.42 -4.06
N GLN A 62 -17.34 -0.29 -5.16
CA GLN A 62 -16.47 -1.45 -5.15
C GLN A 62 -15.03 -1.02 -4.85
N PHE A 63 -14.33 -1.81 -4.06
CA PHE A 63 -12.89 -1.64 -3.78
C PHE A 63 -12.12 -2.90 -4.14
N ASP A 64 -10.87 -2.72 -4.54
CA ASP A 64 -9.96 -3.84 -4.77
C ASP A 64 -9.41 -4.36 -3.45
N THR A 65 -9.16 -3.45 -2.50
CA THR A 65 -8.78 -3.77 -1.12
C THR A 65 -9.25 -2.67 -0.17
N LEU A 66 -9.70 -3.06 1.02
CA LEU A 66 -10.06 -2.15 2.11
C LEU A 66 -9.39 -2.60 3.40
N GLY A 67 -8.64 -1.72 4.05
CA GLY A 67 -7.98 -2.01 5.31
C GLY A 67 -8.35 -1.02 6.41
N THR A 68 -8.65 -1.53 7.61
CA THR A 68 -8.80 -0.72 8.82
C THR A 68 -7.45 -0.59 9.51
N PHE A 69 -7.00 0.65 9.76
CA PHE A 69 -5.72 0.88 10.44
C PHE A 69 -5.79 0.44 11.89
N LYS A 70 -4.85 -0.39 12.33
CA LYS A 70 -4.88 -1.01 13.66
C LYS A 70 -4.60 -0.04 14.80
N ILE A 71 -3.94 1.07 14.52
CA ILE A 71 -3.61 2.10 15.52
C ILE A 71 -4.53 3.29 15.32
N THR A 72 -5.39 3.57 16.29
CA THR A 72 -6.23 4.78 16.28
C THR A 72 -5.70 5.79 17.27
N PRO A 73 -5.15 6.93 16.79
CA PRO A 73 -4.74 8.00 17.68
C PRO A 73 -5.94 8.57 18.46
N PRO A 74 -5.74 9.09 19.69
CA PRO A 74 -6.80 9.78 20.43
C PRO A 74 -7.39 10.94 19.64
N PHE A 75 -8.69 11.20 19.81
CA PHE A 75 -9.43 12.32 19.22
C PHE A 75 -9.61 12.28 17.68
N VAL A 76 -9.31 11.15 17.04
CA VAL A 76 -9.62 10.94 15.62
C VAL A 76 -10.48 9.68 15.43
N TYR A 77 -11.27 9.66 14.37
CA TYR A 77 -11.99 8.45 13.99
C TYR A 77 -11.02 7.36 13.51
N PRO A 78 -11.34 6.08 13.73
CA PRO A 78 -10.60 5.00 13.12
C PRO A 78 -10.45 5.20 11.61
N LEU A 79 -9.26 4.95 11.09
CA LEU A 79 -8.94 5.18 9.69
C LEU A 79 -9.16 3.91 8.87
N ARG A 80 -9.79 4.07 7.70
CA ARG A 80 -9.86 3.04 6.65
C ARG A 80 -9.16 3.52 5.39
N LEU A 81 -8.38 2.64 4.80
CA LEU A 81 -7.72 2.86 3.51
C LEU A 81 -8.47 2.12 2.41
N PHE A 82 -9.14 2.87 1.55
CA PHE A 82 -9.75 2.37 0.31
C PHE A 82 -8.66 2.31 -0.76
N VAL A 83 -8.40 1.11 -1.28
CA VAL A 83 -7.33 0.87 -2.26
C VAL A 83 -7.93 0.52 -3.62
N GLU A 84 -7.44 1.19 -4.64
CA GLU A 84 -7.68 0.91 -6.05
C GLU A 84 -6.38 0.52 -6.76
N ALA A 85 -6.35 -0.61 -7.45
CA ALA A 85 -5.22 -1.12 -8.21
C ALA A 85 -5.36 -0.82 -9.70
N LYS A 86 -4.34 -0.26 -10.33
CA LYS A 86 -4.29 -0.01 -11.78
C LYS A 86 -3.10 -0.74 -12.38
N CYS A 87 -3.39 -1.88 -12.97
CA CYS A 87 -2.42 -2.73 -13.64
C CYS A 87 -2.38 -2.41 -15.14
N TYR A 88 -1.69 -1.34 -15.53
CA TYR A 88 -1.51 -0.98 -16.94
C TYR A 88 -0.11 -1.38 -17.41
N ALA A 89 0.00 -1.79 -18.70
CA ALA A 89 1.27 -2.21 -19.26
C ALA A 89 2.28 -1.04 -19.42
N SER A 90 1.80 0.13 -19.89
CA SER A 90 2.66 1.29 -20.18
C SER A 90 1.99 2.64 -20.02
N THR A 91 0.66 2.70 -20.03
CA THR A 91 -0.07 3.97 -19.97
C THR A 91 -0.16 4.48 -18.54
N LYS A 92 0.43 5.64 -18.26
CA LYS A 92 0.34 6.30 -16.95
C LYS A 92 -1.12 6.59 -16.57
N VAL A 93 -1.43 6.43 -15.29
CA VAL A 93 -2.76 6.80 -14.75
C VAL A 93 -2.98 8.30 -14.90
N GLY A 94 -4.07 8.67 -15.58
CA GLY A 94 -4.45 10.05 -15.84
C GLY A 94 -5.25 10.71 -14.72
N ILE A 95 -5.46 12.02 -14.83
CA ILE A 95 -6.19 12.84 -13.87
C ILE A 95 -7.64 12.36 -13.68
N ASP A 96 -8.26 11.78 -14.70
CA ASP A 96 -9.66 11.37 -14.63
C ASP A 96 -9.89 10.24 -13.61
N ARG A 97 -8.93 9.32 -13.47
CA ARG A 97 -8.98 8.27 -12.45
C ARG A 97 -8.88 8.86 -11.04
N VAL A 98 -8.03 9.86 -10.86
CA VAL A 98 -7.92 10.56 -9.57
C VAL A 98 -9.19 11.33 -9.24
N ARG A 99 -9.84 11.99 -10.24
CA ARG A 99 -11.14 12.67 -10.07
C ARG A 99 -12.23 11.69 -9.65
N MET A 100 -12.28 10.51 -10.24
CA MET A 100 -13.22 9.45 -9.83
C MET A 100 -12.96 9.06 -8.36
N GLY A 101 -11.71 8.84 -7.96
CA GLY A 101 -11.34 8.53 -6.57
C GLY A 101 -11.76 9.62 -5.58
N VAL A 102 -11.63 10.91 -5.95
CA VAL A 102 -12.13 12.04 -5.14
C VAL A 102 -13.65 11.98 -4.98
N GLY A 103 -14.38 11.67 -6.05
CA GLY A 103 -15.83 11.50 -6.02
C GLY A 103 -16.25 10.37 -5.07
N VAL A 104 -15.64 9.20 -5.20
CA VAL A 104 -15.85 8.04 -4.33
C VAL A 104 -15.57 8.38 -2.87
N LEU A 105 -14.40 8.96 -2.60
CA LEU A 105 -13.98 9.32 -1.24
C LEU A 105 -14.94 10.30 -0.57
N ASN A 106 -15.39 11.32 -1.30
CA ASN A 106 -16.34 12.30 -0.80
C ASN A 106 -17.70 11.65 -0.52
N ASP A 107 -18.19 10.78 -1.40
CA ASP A 107 -19.48 10.11 -1.24
C ASP A 107 -19.47 9.18 -0.01
N ILE A 108 -18.41 8.39 0.18
CA ILE A 108 -18.26 7.50 1.34
C ILE A 108 -18.14 8.31 2.64
N ASN A 109 -17.29 9.31 2.71
CA ASN A 109 -17.08 10.10 3.92
C ASN A 109 -18.32 10.95 4.27
N THR A 110 -19.12 11.36 3.29
CA THR A 110 -20.34 12.15 3.49
C THR A 110 -21.51 11.30 4.00
N ASN A 111 -21.54 10.00 3.68
CA ASN A 111 -22.61 9.10 4.15
C ASN A 111 -22.71 9.06 5.69
N TYR A 112 -21.55 9.12 6.37
CA TYR A 112 -21.47 9.08 7.84
C TYR A 112 -21.38 10.47 8.49
N ALA A 113 -21.56 11.53 7.73
CA ALA A 113 -21.54 12.90 8.26
C ALA A 113 -22.83 13.30 8.99
N THR A 114 -23.97 12.65 8.68
CA THR A 114 -25.26 12.89 9.29
C THR A 114 -25.64 11.76 10.24
N VAL A 115 -25.62 12.03 11.53
CA VAL A 115 -26.24 11.18 12.54
C VAL A 115 -27.70 11.54 12.57
N ASP A 116 -28.57 10.61 12.22
CA ASP A 116 -29.98 10.75 12.52
C ASP A 116 -30.20 10.43 13.99
N LEU A 117 -30.31 11.48 14.78
CA LEU A 117 -30.58 11.40 16.22
C LEU A 117 -32.08 11.20 16.53
N SER A 118 -32.94 11.07 15.50
CA SER A 118 -34.38 10.90 15.66
C SER A 118 -34.78 9.51 16.14
N THR A 119 -33.87 8.52 16.05
CA THR A 119 -34.06 7.18 16.59
C THR A 119 -33.15 6.96 17.77
N GLU A 120 -33.63 6.29 18.82
CA GLU A 120 -32.86 5.98 20.03
C GLU A 120 -31.66 5.04 19.81
N GLN A 121 -31.32 4.73 18.58
CA GLN A 121 -30.21 3.85 18.20
C GLN A 121 -28.97 4.65 17.83
N LEU A 122 -28.12 4.87 18.83
CA LEU A 122 -26.78 5.43 18.67
C LEU A 122 -25.77 4.33 18.28
N SER A 123 -25.87 3.82 17.07
CA SER A 123 -24.80 3.00 16.50
C SER A 123 -23.85 3.91 15.72
N ILE A 124 -22.83 4.45 16.36
CA ILE A 124 -21.88 5.33 15.73
C ILE A 124 -20.52 4.66 15.67
N LYS A 125 -20.32 3.72 14.76
CA LYS A 125 -18.99 3.40 14.28
C LYS A 125 -18.71 4.29 13.07
N ARG A 126 -17.89 5.31 13.26
CA ARG A 126 -17.44 6.17 12.18
C ARG A 126 -16.00 5.85 11.85
N TYR A 127 -15.73 5.71 10.56
CA TYR A 127 -14.40 5.59 10.02
C TYR A 127 -14.11 6.84 9.18
N GLN A 128 -12.87 7.31 9.24
CA GLN A 128 -12.35 8.28 8.29
C GLN A 128 -11.73 7.51 7.14
N TYR A 129 -12.32 7.59 5.97
CA TYR A 129 -11.78 6.95 4.79
C TYR A 129 -10.69 7.80 4.13
N HIS A 130 -9.61 7.14 3.78
CA HIS A 130 -8.57 7.64 2.89
C HIS A 130 -8.58 6.81 1.61
N TYR A 131 -8.08 7.38 0.53
CA TYR A 131 -8.08 6.73 -0.78
C TYR A 131 -6.67 6.63 -1.32
N ALA A 132 -6.28 5.44 -1.77
CA ALA A 132 -4.98 5.18 -2.37
C ALA A 132 -5.15 4.51 -3.74
N ILE A 133 -4.42 4.99 -4.73
CA ILE A 133 -4.32 4.38 -6.06
C ILE A 133 -2.91 3.82 -6.22
N PHE A 134 -2.81 2.52 -6.45
CA PHE A 134 -1.58 1.83 -6.80
C PHE A 134 -1.52 1.63 -8.30
N SER A 135 -0.40 1.96 -8.94
CA SER A 135 -0.25 1.85 -10.40
C SER A 135 1.05 1.19 -10.80
N THR A 136 0.98 0.16 -11.67
CA THR A 136 2.17 -0.50 -12.25
C THR A 136 2.85 0.31 -13.35
N SER A 137 2.25 1.41 -13.81
CA SER A 137 2.75 2.27 -14.90
C SER A 137 2.99 3.72 -14.47
N GLY A 138 2.86 4.01 -13.16
CA GLY A 138 2.99 5.35 -12.62
C GLY A 138 1.84 6.30 -12.96
N PHE A 139 2.06 7.60 -12.74
CA PHE A 139 1.03 8.63 -12.80
C PHE A 139 1.47 9.81 -13.66
N SER A 140 0.52 10.41 -14.38
CA SER A 140 0.78 11.64 -15.11
C SER A 140 0.97 12.83 -14.15
N LYS A 141 1.76 13.85 -14.54
CA LYS A 141 1.96 15.06 -13.71
C LYS A 141 0.66 15.77 -13.32
N PRO A 142 -0.35 15.92 -14.22
CA PRO A 142 -1.64 16.45 -13.81
C PRO A 142 -2.35 15.61 -12.76
N ALA A 143 -2.27 14.26 -12.85
CA ALA A 143 -2.83 13.36 -11.85
C ALA A 143 -2.18 13.56 -10.48
N GLN A 144 -0.84 13.64 -10.42
CA GLN A 144 -0.09 13.87 -9.18
C GLN A 144 -0.47 15.20 -8.53
N ARG A 145 -0.52 16.30 -9.29
CA ARG A 145 -0.91 17.62 -8.76
C ARG A 145 -2.34 17.60 -8.20
N TYR A 146 -3.26 16.99 -8.91
CA TYR A 146 -4.64 16.90 -8.49
C TYR A 146 -4.82 16.02 -7.24
N ALA A 147 -4.11 14.90 -7.17
CA ALA A 147 -4.14 14.00 -6.02
C ALA A 147 -3.67 14.68 -4.73
N ILE A 148 -2.58 15.44 -4.80
CA ILE A 148 -2.06 16.22 -3.67
C ILE A 148 -3.12 17.22 -3.16
N ALA A 149 -3.73 17.97 -4.07
CA ALA A 149 -4.74 18.97 -3.72
C ALA A 149 -5.98 18.35 -3.04
N HIS A 150 -6.28 17.10 -3.35
CA HIS A 150 -7.48 16.38 -2.87
C HIS A 150 -7.18 15.25 -1.88
N LYS A 151 -5.93 15.14 -1.37
CA LYS A 151 -5.52 14.14 -0.37
C LYS A 151 -5.73 12.68 -0.83
N ILE A 152 -5.56 12.42 -2.11
CA ILE A 152 -5.51 11.07 -2.67
C ILE A 152 -4.05 10.60 -2.65
N HIS A 153 -3.80 9.41 -2.11
CA HIS A 153 -2.47 8.82 -2.09
C HIS A 153 -2.18 8.09 -3.40
N LEU A 154 -1.06 8.39 -4.03
CA LEU A 154 -0.61 7.73 -5.25
C LEU A 154 0.65 6.93 -4.96
N ILE A 155 0.60 5.62 -5.20
CA ILE A 155 1.72 4.71 -5.00
C ILE A 155 2.17 4.16 -6.34
N ASP A 156 3.38 4.55 -6.75
CA ASP A 156 3.97 4.14 -8.02
C ASP A 156 4.72 2.82 -7.86
N LEU A 157 4.09 1.73 -8.36
CA LEU A 157 4.65 0.39 -8.36
C LEU A 157 5.67 0.16 -9.50
N SER A 158 5.86 1.14 -10.40
CA SER A 158 6.89 1.07 -11.44
C SER A 158 8.29 1.38 -10.89
N SER A 159 8.39 1.86 -9.65
CA SER A 159 9.66 2.14 -8.99
C SER A 159 10.44 0.85 -8.71
N ASP A 160 11.77 0.95 -8.64
CA ASP A 160 12.67 -0.19 -8.38
C ASP A 160 12.37 -0.90 -7.04
N VAL A 161 11.77 -0.20 -6.08
CA VAL A 161 11.35 -0.78 -4.79
C VAL A 161 10.38 -1.96 -4.96
N TYR A 162 9.50 -1.90 -5.96
CA TYR A 162 8.49 -2.94 -6.20
C TYR A 162 8.84 -3.90 -7.34
N LYS A 163 10.00 -3.69 -7.99
CA LYS A 163 10.37 -4.40 -9.21
C LYS A 163 10.33 -5.92 -9.06
N ASP A 164 10.85 -6.45 -7.95
CA ASP A 164 10.90 -7.89 -7.71
C ASP A 164 9.48 -8.45 -7.54
N ILE A 165 8.60 -7.76 -6.82
CA ILE A 165 7.19 -8.15 -6.65
C ILE A 165 6.48 -8.17 -8.00
N ILE A 166 6.62 -7.12 -8.81
CA ILE A 166 5.94 -7.03 -10.11
C ILE A 166 6.48 -8.06 -11.10
N ASN A 167 7.79 -8.34 -11.07
CA ASN A 167 8.41 -9.37 -11.91
C ASN A 167 7.94 -10.77 -11.51
N LEU A 168 7.84 -11.07 -10.22
CA LEU A 168 7.33 -12.35 -9.74
C LEU A 168 5.86 -12.57 -10.12
N ILE A 169 5.02 -11.54 -10.01
CA ILE A 169 3.63 -11.62 -10.50
C ILE A 169 3.61 -11.93 -12.00
N GLN A 170 4.50 -11.28 -12.78
CA GLN A 170 4.57 -11.54 -14.22
C GLN A 170 5.01 -12.98 -14.52
N GLN A 171 6.05 -13.48 -13.84
CA GLN A 171 6.54 -14.87 -13.99
C GLN A 171 5.46 -15.90 -13.62
N ILE A 172 4.70 -15.66 -12.54
CA ILE A 172 3.57 -16.51 -12.14
C ILE A 172 2.52 -16.57 -13.25
N ILE A 173 2.19 -15.43 -13.87
CA ILE A 173 1.23 -15.39 -14.98
C ILE A 173 1.77 -16.09 -16.21
N ASP A 174 3.05 -15.92 -16.54
CA ASP A 174 3.67 -16.54 -17.71
C ASP A 174 3.82 -18.06 -17.54
N GLU A 175 4.00 -18.55 -16.31
CA GLU A 175 4.01 -19.98 -15.99
C GLU A 175 2.59 -20.59 -16.01
N LEU A 176 1.61 -19.84 -15.50
CA LEU A 176 0.22 -20.29 -15.42
C LEU A 176 -0.49 -20.33 -16.78
N MET A 177 -0.15 -19.42 -17.68
CA MET A 177 -0.95 -19.12 -18.88
C MET A 177 -0.07 -19.04 -20.12
N ASP A 178 -0.50 -19.70 -21.18
CA ASP A 178 0.02 -19.46 -22.53
C ASP A 178 -0.57 -18.20 -23.17
N ASP A 179 -0.27 -17.93 -24.44
CA ASP A 179 -0.77 -16.75 -25.16
C ASP A 179 -2.27 -16.82 -25.48
N SER A 180 -2.89 -17.99 -25.41
CA SER A 180 -4.34 -18.17 -25.60
C SER A 180 -5.16 -17.81 -24.36
N GLY A 181 -4.49 -17.66 -23.19
CA GLY A 181 -5.13 -17.37 -21.92
C GLY A 181 -5.51 -18.64 -21.15
N ILE A 182 -6.39 -18.47 -20.16
CA ILE A 182 -6.87 -19.55 -19.29
C ILE A 182 -8.40 -19.48 -19.19
N ASP A 183 -9.05 -20.61 -18.98
CA ASP A 183 -10.48 -20.65 -18.68
C ASP A 183 -10.80 -19.91 -17.36
N ASP A 184 -11.92 -19.20 -17.33
CA ASP A 184 -12.30 -18.38 -16.17
C ASP A 184 -12.55 -19.23 -14.91
N THR A 185 -13.03 -20.46 -15.06
CA THR A 185 -13.26 -21.38 -13.93
C THR A 185 -11.94 -21.84 -13.34
N GLU A 186 -11.00 -22.22 -14.20
CA GLU A 186 -9.66 -22.65 -13.83
C GLU A 186 -8.89 -21.49 -13.16
N PHE A 187 -8.94 -20.28 -13.75
CA PHE A 187 -8.32 -19.12 -13.14
C PHE A 187 -8.91 -18.76 -11.78
N ASN A 188 -10.24 -18.85 -11.60
CA ASN A 188 -10.86 -18.59 -10.31
C ASN A 188 -10.44 -19.59 -9.23
N SER A 189 -10.21 -20.85 -9.63
CA SER A 189 -9.66 -21.88 -8.75
C SER A 189 -8.22 -21.55 -8.34
N PHE A 190 -7.38 -21.19 -9.30
CA PHE A 190 -6.02 -20.75 -9.07
C PHE A 190 -5.98 -19.51 -8.17
N LYS A 191 -6.76 -18.47 -8.49
CA LYS A 191 -6.85 -17.22 -7.74
C LYS A 191 -7.18 -17.47 -6.26
N ARG A 192 -8.08 -18.42 -5.97
CA ARG A 192 -8.42 -18.78 -4.59
C ARG A 192 -7.23 -19.37 -3.86
N THR A 193 -6.56 -20.37 -4.44
CA THR A 193 -5.38 -21.02 -3.83
C THR A 193 -4.21 -20.04 -3.69
N PHE A 194 -3.99 -19.20 -4.70
CA PHE A 194 -3.00 -18.11 -4.63
C PHE A 194 -3.30 -17.16 -3.46
N SER A 195 -4.56 -16.76 -3.29
CA SER A 195 -4.99 -15.91 -2.19
C SER A 195 -4.75 -16.56 -0.82
N GLU A 196 -5.08 -17.85 -0.68
CA GLU A 196 -4.84 -18.60 0.56
C GLU A 196 -3.35 -18.67 0.91
N LEU A 197 -2.49 -18.94 -0.08
CA LEU A 197 -1.04 -19.01 0.12
C LEU A 197 -0.41 -17.66 0.48
N ILE A 198 -0.78 -16.60 -0.24
CA ILE A 198 -0.22 -15.25 -0.01
C ILE A 198 -0.67 -14.69 1.34
N ARG A 199 -1.91 -14.97 1.77
CA ARG A 199 -2.52 -14.37 2.96
C ARG A 199 -2.40 -15.23 4.22
N ASP A 200 -1.84 -16.44 4.17
CA ASP A 200 -1.84 -17.43 5.25
C ASP A 200 -3.25 -17.82 5.74
N GLU A 201 -4.23 -17.71 4.87
CA GLU A 201 -5.59 -18.11 5.20
C GLU A 201 -5.68 -19.63 5.22
N VAL A 202 -5.97 -20.19 6.38
CA VAL A 202 -6.41 -21.60 6.46
C VAL A 202 -7.77 -21.66 5.81
N ALA A 203 -7.88 -22.42 4.70
CA ALA A 203 -9.10 -22.54 3.93
C ALA A 203 -10.31 -22.82 4.85
N TYR A 204 -11.11 -21.79 5.11
CA TYR A 204 -12.37 -21.95 5.84
C TYR A 204 -13.33 -22.91 5.13
N TYR A 205 -13.08 -23.20 3.86
CA TYR A 205 -13.89 -24.03 2.96
C TYR A 205 -13.31 -25.42 2.67
N ARG A 206 -12.29 -25.91 3.39
CA ARG A 206 -11.78 -27.29 3.21
C ARG A 206 -12.78 -28.42 3.48
N ARG A 207 -14.08 -28.12 3.54
CA ARG A 207 -15.13 -29.14 3.74
C ARG A 207 -15.74 -29.73 2.46
N SER A 208 -15.42 -29.24 1.29
CA SER A 208 -15.81 -29.92 0.04
C SER A 208 -14.61 -30.58 -0.62
N SER A 209 -14.66 -31.88 -0.62
CA SER A 209 -13.72 -32.86 -1.08
C SER A 209 -13.36 -32.80 -2.59
N TYR A 210 -12.69 -31.78 -3.04
CA TYR A 210 -11.93 -31.83 -4.28
C TYR A 210 -10.59 -31.16 -4.02
N CYS A 211 -9.58 -31.99 -3.77
CA CYS A 211 -8.19 -31.58 -3.69
C CYS A 211 -7.72 -31.09 -5.07
N TRP A 212 -7.93 -29.82 -5.37
CA TRP A 212 -7.30 -29.15 -6.49
C TRP A 212 -5.83 -28.83 -6.22
N ASP A 213 -5.38 -29.04 -4.97
CA ASP A 213 -4.08 -28.61 -4.46
C ASP A 213 -2.90 -29.32 -5.08
N GLU A 214 -3.07 -30.50 -5.67
CA GLU A 214 -1.96 -31.29 -6.21
C GLU A 214 -1.76 -31.15 -7.74
N TYR A 215 -2.79 -30.73 -8.48
CA TYR A 215 -2.74 -30.70 -9.95
C TYR A 215 -2.50 -29.32 -10.57
N LEU A 216 -2.74 -28.22 -9.83
CA LEU A 216 -2.60 -26.86 -10.34
C LEU A 216 -1.22 -26.24 -10.09
N PHE A 217 -0.43 -26.82 -9.19
CA PHE A 217 0.87 -26.25 -8.87
C PHE A 217 1.98 -27.22 -9.27
N ASP A 218 2.50 -26.99 -10.46
CA ASP A 218 3.86 -27.39 -10.75
C ASP A 218 4.80 -26.87 -9.63
N ILE A 219 5.85 -27.61 -9.33
CA ILE A 219 6.85 -27.27 -8.29
C ILE A 219 7.39 -25.85 -8.53
N ASP A 220 7.58 -25.45 -9.78
CA ASP A 220 8.10 -24.15 -10.17
C ASP A 220 7.11 -23.02 -9.89
N LEU A 221 5.82 -23.18 -10.19
CA LEU A 221 4.78 -22.22 -9.90
C LEU A 221 4.62 -21.99 -8.39
N LYS A 222 4.61 -23.08 -7.61
CA LYS A 222 4.56 -23.00 -6.14
C LYS A 222 5.76 -22.25 -5.58
N LYS A 223 6.96 -22.50 -6.11
CA LYS A 223 8.17 -21.80 -5.72
C LYS A 223 8.06 -20.31 -5.99
N LEU A 224 7.62 -19.88 -7.18
CA LEU A 224 7.41 -18.48 -7.52
C LEU A 224 6.43 -17.80 -6.56
N ILE A 225 5.34 -18.48 -6.18
CA ILE A 225 4.38 -17.91 -5.21
C ILE A 225 4.99 -17.75 -3.82
N MET A 226 5.80 -18.73 -3.37
CA MET A 226 6.48 -18.62 -2.09
C MET A 226 7.57 -17.55 -2.11
N ASP A 227 8.30 -17.39 -3.21
CA ASP A 227 9.27 -16.31 -3.38
C ASP A 227 8.58 -14.93 -3.36
N LEU A 228 7.42 -14.79 -4.00
CA LEU A 228 6.61 -13.58 -3.95
C LEU A 228 6.16 -13.26 -2.52
N LYS A 229 5.65 -14.25 -1.80
CA LYS A 229 5.26 -14.10 -0.41
C LYS A 229 6.43 -13.64 0.47
N ASN A 230 7.57 -14.32 0.35
CA ASN A 230 8.79 -13.98 1.07
C ASN A 230 9.26 -12.54 0.76
N ASN A 231 9.14 -12.10 -0.50
CA ASN A 231 9.46 -10.72 -0.87
C ASN A 231 8.56 -9.71 -0.15
N ILE A 232 7.26 -9.97 -0.03
CA ILE A 232 6.33 -9.07 0.66
C ILE A 232 6.60 -9.03 2.17
N GLU A 233 6.89 -10.19 2.78
CA GLU A 233 7.01 -10.32 4.24
C GLU A 233 8.41 -9.98 4.77
N ASN A 234 9.47 -10.25 4.01
CA ASN A 234 10.86 -10.18 4.49
C ASN A 234 11.69 -9.07 3.84
N GLN A 235 11.23 -8.42 2.78
CA GLN A 235 11.92 -7.25 2.21
C GLN A 235 11.62 -5.94 2.95
N PHE A 236 10.83 -5.98 4.03
CA PHE A 236 10.50 -4.81 4.85
C PHE A 236 10.11 -3.58 4.01
N ILE A 237 9.14 -3.76 3.11
CA ILE A 237 8.56 -2.64 2.37
C ILE A 237 7.56 -1.92 3.25
N TYR A 238 7.93 -0.75 3.74
CA TYR A 238 7.06 0.07 4.57
C TYR A 238 6.35 1.12 3.72
N LEU A 239 5.03 1.22 3.88
CA LEU A 239 4.24 2.32 3.34
C LEU A 239 4.33 3.50 4.30
N ALA A 240 5.19 4.44 3.98
CA ALA A 240 5.46 5.58 4.83
C ALA A 240 4.74 6.83 4.33
N THR A 241 4.38 7.72 5.24
CA THR A 241 3.84 9.03 4.92
C THR A 241 4.86 10.12 5.16
N ILE A 242 4.99 11.02 4.20
CA ILE A 242 5.76 12.26 4.30
C ILE A 242 4.78 13.40 4.51
N ASN A 243 4.95 14.14 5.61
CA ASN A 243 4.11 15.31 5.96
C ASN A 243 2.60 15.05 5.83
N SER A 244 2.17 13.82 6.10
CA SER A 244 0.77 13.36 6.03
C SER A 244 0.09 13.49 4.64
N VAL A 245 0.82 13.87 3.60
CA VAL A 245 0.28 14.11 2.26
C VAL A 245 0.72 13.05 1.26
N TYR A 246 2.01 12.71 1.28
CA TYR A 246 2.58 11.75 0.35
C TYR A 246 2.77 10.40 1.01
N MET A 247 2.32 9.36 0.35
CA MET A 247 2.66 7.99 0.71
C MET A 247 3.80 7.52 -0.19
N ILE A 248 4.88 7.05 0.42
CA ILE A 248 6.06 6.55 -0.28
C ILE A 248 6.42 5.15 0.22
N PRO A 249 6.98 4.30 -0.66
CA PRO A 249 7.55 3.05 -0.23
C PRO A 249 8.96 3.28 0.34
N LEU A 250 9.25 2.65 1.45
CA LEU A 250 10.60 2.52 2.00
C LEU A 250 11.03 1.06 1.86
N LEU A 251 12.16 0.80 1.22
CA LEU A 251 12.76 -0.54 1.17
C LEU A 251 13.87 -0.61 2.20
N ALA A 252 13.56 -1.27 3.31
CA ALA A 252 14.49 -1.50 4.41
C ALA A 252 15.15 -2.88 4.31
N ASN A 253 16.09 -3.14 5.22
CA ASN A 253 16.75 -4.43 5.42
C ASN A 253 16.57 -4.92 6.85
N SER A 254 17.04 -6.13 7.15
CA SER A 254 16.95 -6.74 8.47
C SER A 254 17.70 -5.93 9.54
N GLU A 255 18.85 -5.37 9.19
CA GLU A 255 19.69 -4.59 10.10
C GLU A 255 18.99 -3.29 10.52
N PHE A 256 18.33 -2.62 9.57
CA PHE A 256 17.50 -1.45 9.87
C PHE A 256 16.31 -1.80 10.76
N ASN A 257 15.71 -2.97 10.55
CA ASN A 257 14.61 -3.43 11.40
C ASN A 257 15.08 -3.69 12.86
N GLU A 258 16.26 -4.26 13.05
CA GLU A 258 16.85 -4.39 14.39
C GLU A 258 17.14 -3.03 15.04
N LEU A 259 17.59 -2.03 14.26
CA LEU A 259 17.74 -0.66 14.76
C LEU A 259 16.40 -0.07 15.25
N LEU A 260 15.31 -0.30 14.50
CA LEU A 260 13.96 0.15 14.90
C LEU A 260 13.46 -0.56 16.15
N LYS A 261 13.80 -1.84 16.37
CA LYS A 261 13.47 -2.55 17.61
C LYS A 261 14.12 -1.91 18.83
N ALA A 262 15.36 -1.46 18.68
CA ALA A 262 16.07 -0.75 19.76
C ALA A 262 15.48 0.64 20.02
N ASN A 263 15.09 1.37 18.96
CA ASN A 263 14.43 2.66 19.05
C ASN A 263 13.59 2.92 17.78
N PRO A 264 12.26 2.97 17.88
CA PRO A 264 11.39 3.23 16.73
C PRO A 264 11.44 4.68 16.21
N HIS A 265 12.13 5.57 16.92
CA HIS A 265 12.26 6.98 16.56
C HIS A 265 13.71 7.32 16.22
N GLN A 266 14.03 7.33 14.93
CA GLN A 266 15.40 7.54 14.45
C GLN A 266 15.61 8.96 13.92
N GLN A 267 16.81 9.51 14.15
CA GLN A 267 17.31 10.65 13.39
C GLN A 267 17.97 10.15 12.12
N VAL A 268 17.77 10.85 11.02
CA VAL A 268 18.28 10.45 9.71
C VAL A 268 18.82 11.63 8.91
N SER A 269 19.76 11.34 8.03
CA SER A 269 20.09 12.16 6.88
C SER A 269 19.45 11.58 5.62
N ILE A 270 19.27 12.43 4.61
CA ILE A 270 18.64 12.05 3.34
C ILE A 270 19.58 12.43 2.22
N HIS A 271 20.02 11.45 1.45
CA HIS A 271 20.95 11.61 0.35
C HIS A 271 20.33 11.15 -0.96
N PHE A 272 20.88 11.68 -2.02
CA PHE A 272 20.63 11.27 -3.38
C PHE A 272 21.59 10.14 -3.75
N ASP A 273 21.11 9.09 -4.42
CA ASP A 273 21.97 8.04 -4.97
C ASP A 273 22.51 8.49 -6.33
N PRO A 274 23.81 8.80 -6.47
CA PRO A 274 24.38 9.28 -7.73
C PRO A 274 24.36 8.22 -8.84
N ASP A 275 24.35 6.93 -8.48
CA ASP A 275 24.32 5.83 -9.43
C ASP A 275 22.91 5.51 -9.90
N LYS A 276 21.90 5.97 -9.15
CA LYS A 276 20.48 5.73 -9.42
C LYS A 276 19.67 7.02 -9.22
N PRO A 277 19.60 7.88 -10.22
CA PRO A 277 19.03 9.23 -10.08
C PRO A 277 17.57 9.27 -9.63
N ASP A 278 16.83 8.17 -9.71
CA ASP A 278 15.45 8.08 -9.23
C ASP A 278 15.34 7.55 -7.79
N GLU A 279 16.43 7.05 -7.21
CA GLU A 279 16.48 6.54 -5.84
C GLU A 279 17.10 7.55 -4.86
N TRP A 280 16.49 7.59 -3.68
CA TRP A 280 16.96 8.35 -2.54
C TRP A 280 17.32 7.41 -1.41
N ILE A 281 18.30 7.81 -0.62
CA ILE A 281 18.81 7.01 0.50
C ILE A 281 18.55 7.77 1.79
N ILE A 282 17.92 7.09 2.74
CA ILE A 282 17.80 7.54 4.12
C ILE A 282 18.86 6.83 4.92
N VAL A 283 19.72 7.58 5.58
CA VAL A 283 20.84 7.06 6.38
C VAL A 283 20.58 7.36 7.85
N PRO A 284 20.43 6.34 8.71
CA PRO A 284 20.29 6.55 10.16
C PRO A 284 21.51 7.22 10.76
N ILE A 285 21.27 8.06 11.77
CA ILE A 285 22.29 8.73 12.56
C ILE A 285 22.33 8.10 13.96
N VAL A 286 23.43 7.42 14.28
CA VAL A 286 23.65 6.78 15.56
C VAL A 286 24.88 7.42 16.22
N ASN A 287 24.76 7.92 17.44
CA ASN A 287 25.84 8.62 18.16
C ASN A 287 26.47 9.79 17.37
N ASN A 288 25.65 10.53 16.61
CA ASN A 288 26.02 11.63 15.71
C ASN A 288 26.79 11.22 14.42
N ASP A 289 26.90 9.93 14.12
CA ASP A 289 27.50 9.40 12.92
C ASP A 289 26.46 8.81 11.96
N GLU A 290 26.64 9.02 10.67
CA GLU A 290 25.84 8.40 9.61
C GLU A 290 26.25 6.94 9.42
N ILE A 291 25.30 6.00 9.49
CA ILE A 291 25.56 4.55 9.35
C ILE A 291 25.02 4.05 8.02
N TYR A 292 25.83 4.13 6.99
CA TYR A 292 25.44 3.77 5.60
C TYR A 292 25.09 2.28 5.43
N SER A 293 25.62 1.38 6.22
CA SER A 293 25.24 -0.05 6.20
C SER A 293 23.77 -0.28 6.59
N LEU A 294 23.16 0.69 7.30
CA LEU A 294 21.77 0.67 7.72
C LEU A 294 20.87 1.54 6.81
N SER A 295 21.39 1.98 5.68
CA SER A 295 20.63 2.84 4.77
C SER A 295 19.43 2.10 4.17
N ILE A 296 18.36 2.86 3.97
CA ILE A 296 17.15 2.38 3.30
C ILE A 296 16.87 3.23 2.06
N ARG A 297 16.29 2.61 1.06
CA ARG A 297 16.01 3.26 -0.23
C ARG A 297 14.56 3.65 -0.33
N PHE A 298 14.30 4.75 -1.03
CA PHE A 298 12.96 5.18 -1.37
C PHE A 298 12.94 5.98 -2.68
N THR A 299 11.77 6.06 -3.28
CA THR A 299 11.55 6.85 -4.50
C THR A 299 10.62 8.03 -4.18
N LEU A 300 11.05 9.24 -4.54
CA LEU A 300 10.18 10.42 -4.44
C LEU A 300 9.23 10.50 -5.63
N PRO A 301 7.99 11.00 -5.41
CA PRO A 301 7.11 11.38 -6.51
C PRO A 301 7.80 12.30 -7.52
N GLU A 302 7.54 12.12 -8.82
CA GLU A 302 8.17 12.88 -9.91
C GLU A 302 8.11 14.39 -9.70
N LEU A 303 6.98 14.90 -9.19
CA LEU A 303 6.82 16.33 -8.87
C LEU A 303 7.81 16.84 -7.83
N LEU A 304 8.13 16.06 -6.79
CA LEU A 304 9.09 16.45 -5.77
C LEU A 304 10.52 16.36 -6.30
N ARG A 305 10.82 15.36 -7.13
CA ARG A 305 12.14 15.20 -7.76
C ARG A 305 12.54 16.41 -8.59
N GLU A 306 11.63 16.98 -9.37
CA GLU A 306 11.90 18.16 -10.20
C GLU A 306 12.41 19.37 -9.41
N TYR A 307 11.93 19.55 -8.17
CA TYR A 307 12.40 20.63 -7.30
C TYR A 307 13.78 20.36 -6.68
N MET A 308 14.18 19.10 -6.59
CA MET A 308 15.39 18.70 -5.87
C MET A 308 16.64 18.60 -6.76
N TYR A 309 16.47 18.40 -8.08
CA TYR A 309 17.61 18.20 -9.00
C TYR A 309 18.31 19.49 -9.47
N HIS A 310 17.64 20.63 -9.43
CA HIS A 310 18.13 21.82 -10.11
C HIS A 310 18.70 22.90 -9.19
N ASP A 311 18.51 22.77 -7.87
CA ASP A 311 18.85 23.84 -6.93
C ASP A 311 19.06 23.28 -5.53
N ALA A 312 20.29 23.40 -5.01
CA ALA A 312 20.65 22.89 -3.69
C ALA A 312 19.87 23.56 -2.56
N GLU A 313 19.53 24.86 -2.68
CA GLU A 313 18.72 25.56 -1.65
C GLU A 313 17.29 25.05 -1.67
N LYS A 314 16.71 24.82 -2.85
CA LYS A 314 15.37 24.23 -2.98
C LYS A 314 15.35 22.80 -2.48
N ALA A 315 16.37 22.00 -2.78
CA ALA A 315 16.51 20.64 -2.27
C ALA A 315 16.51 20.62 -0.73
N MET A 316 17.29 21.52 -0.10
CA MET A 316 17.33 21.63 1.35
C MET A 316 15.98 22.08 1.91
N MET A 317 15.32 23.04 1.28
CA MET A 317 14.01 23.50 1.70
C MET A 317 12.95 22.39 1.61
N VAL A 318 13.00 21.54 0.57
CA VAL A 318 12.10 20.39 0.44
C VAL A 318 12.38 19.38 1.56
N LYS A 319 13.65 19.07 1.86
CA LYS A 319 14.02 18.18 2.97
C LYS A 319 13.49 18.71 4.31
N GLU A 320 13.68 19.99 4.59
CA GLU A 320 13.25 20.63 5.84
C GLU A 320 11.72 20.77 5.99
N LYS A 321 11.03 21.09 4.91
CA LYS A 321 9.60 21.42 4.97
C LYS A 321 8.68 20.24 4.64
N LEU A 322 9.10 19.37 3.73
CA LEU A 322 8.27 18.28 3.23
C LEU A 322 8.72 16.90 3.73
N ILE A 323 10.04 16.65 3.86
CA ILE A 323 10.57 15.34 4.23
C ILE A 323 11.15 15.34 5.66
N ASN A 324 10.88 16.37 6.43
CA ASN A 324 11.43 16.52 7.78
C ASN A 324 11.02 15.39 8.73
N LYS A 325 9.89 14.76 8.49
CA LYS A 325 9.40 13.64 9.27
C LYS A 325 8.71 12.62 8.37
N ILE A 326 9.20 11.40 8.42
CA ILE A 326 8.63 10.25 7.74
C ILE A 326 8.02 9.34 8.80
N VAL A 327 6.79 8.92 8.60
CA VAL A 327 6.02 8.12 9.57
C VAL A 327 5.52 6.85 8.89
N PHE A 328 5.71 5.71 9.53
CA PHE A 328 5.25 4.40 9.03
C PHE A 328 4.98 3.44 10.19
N ILE A 329 4.38 2.31 9.87
CA ILE A 329 4.16 1.22 10.81
C ILE A 329 5.11 0.07 10.48
N ALA A 330 5.71 -0.49 11.53
CA ALA A 330 6.49 -1.71 11.44
C ALA A 330 6.03 -2.70 12.52
N TYR A 331 6.03 -4.00 12.20
CA TYR A 331 5.88 -5.06 13.18
C TYR A 331 7.26 -5.41 13.73
N LEU A 332 7.66 -4.73 14.80
CA LEU A 332 8.95 -4.93 15.47
C LEU A 332 8.93 -6.17 16.37
N ASP A 333 7.80 -6.47 16.95
CA ASP A 333 7.42 -7.79 17.43
C ASP A 333 6.35 -8.39 16.47
N LYS A 334 6.16 -9.70 16.51
CA LYS A 334 5.24 -10.37 15.56
C LYS A 334 3.76 -10.04 15.76
N GLU A 335 3.40 -9.41 16.87
CA GLU A 335 2.01 -9.27 17.29
C GLU A 335 1.51 -7.83 17.21
N ASN A 336 2.35 -6.86 17.55
CA ASN A 336 1.90 -5.48 17.72
C ASN A 336 2.51 -4.54 16.68
N PRO A 337 1.67 -3.79 15.94
CA PRO A 337 2.15 -2.75 15.06
C PRO A 337 2.74 -1.58 15.88
N THR A 338 3.93 -1.15 15.52
CA THR A 338 4.64 -0.04 16.19
C THR A 338 4.72 1.16 15.24
N LEU A 339 4.37 2.34 15.75
CA LEU A 339 4.51 3.59 15.01
C LEU A 339 5.98 4.02 15.02
N CYS A 340 6.61 4.00 13.85
CA CYS A 340 7.99 4.40 13.64
C CYS A 340 8.09 5.80 13.02
N THR A 341 9.11 6.55 13.40
CA THR A 341 9.38 7.87 12.82
C THR A 341 10.84 8.04 12.45
N LEU A 342 11.09 8.62 11.28
CA LEU A 342 12.41 9.07 10.85
C LEU A 342 12.38 10.59 10.78
N THR A 343 13.24 11.24 11.57
CA THR A 343 13.30 12.70 11.65
C THR A 343 14.59 13.20 10.99
N PHE A 344 14.46 14.05 9.97
CA PHE A 344 15.58 14.63 9.26
C PHE A 344 16.43 15.53 10.15
N ASN A 345 17.74 15.27 10.21
CA ASN A 345 18.69 16.08 10.94
C ASN A 345 19.55 16.94 10.00
N LYS A 346 19.23 18.23 9.90
CA LYS A 346 19.94 19.19 9.06
C LYS A 346 21.41 19.34 9.43
N ALA A 347 21.72 19.38 10.73
CA ALA A 347 23.06 19.67 11.20
C ALA A 347 24.09 18.61 10.76
N THR A 348 23.70 17.33 10.78
CA THR A 348 24.55 16.23 10.32
C THR A 348 24.65 16.22 8.79
N THR A 349 23.54 16.45 8.10
CA THR A 349 23.50 16.50 6.63
C THR A 349 24.45 17.59 6.07
N LEU A 350 24.54 18.75 6.69
CA LEU A 350 25.43 19.83 6.26
C LEU A 350 26.93 19.54 6.45
N ARG A 351 27.28 18.56 7.28
CA ARG A 351 28.68 18.16 7.52
C ARG A 351 29.21 17.25 6.40
N ASN A 352 28.35 16.67 5.61
CA ASN A 352 28.74 15.75 4.56
C ASN A 352 28.81 16.48 3.20
N PRO A 353 30.00 16.63 2.59
CA PRO A 353 30.19 17.34 1.32
C PRO A 353 29.49 16.69 0.13
N TRP A 354 29.04 15.43 0.24
CA TRP A 354 28.34 14.69 -0.81
C TRP A 354 26.85 15.00 -0.90
N THR A 355 26.30 15.78 0.05
CA THR A 355 24.88 16.19 0.03
C THR A 355 24.53 17.22 -1.04
N PHE A 356 25.52 17.78 -1.73
CA PHE A 356 25.39 18.90 -2.67
C PHE A 356 25.94 18.61 -4.07
N ARG A 357 26.21 17.36 -4.39
CA ARG A 357 26.62 16.99 -5.76
C ARG A 357 25.58 16.16 -6.46
#